data_3b2247c23767bd89680ab60855445899
#
_entry.id   3b2247c23767bd89680ab60855445899
#
_cell.length_a   1.000
_cell.length_b   1.000
_cell.length_c   1.000
_cell.angle_alpha   90.00
_cell.angle_beta   90.00
_cell.angle_gamma   90.00
#
_symmetry.space_group_name_H-M   'P 1'
#
loop_
_entity.id
_entity.type
_entity.pdbx_description
1 polymer ?
#
loop_
_entity_poly.entity_id
_entity_poly.type
_entity_poly.pdbx_seq_one_letter_code
_entity_poly.pdbx_strand_id
1 'polypeptide(L)'
;NAVIVLTRALQQDKKNLELQKDLVMSYYLKRDYTKALEGVKSLLDRDDADVICFQLGGNVYKALEEAKECEKVYKKGLKKFPKSGPLFSEYGELLWATKDYSAINLWEKGIQLDPGYSGNYYNAAVYYFYTKDKVWSLVYGEIFVNMESLSQRGLAMKQQLLKAYKEK
;
A
#
# COMPACT_ATOMS: atom_id res chain seq x y z
N ASN A 1 25.82 6.39 -7.79
CA ASN A 1 25.19 5.46 -6.86
C ASN A 1 24.34 6.27 -5.87
N ALA A 2 23.00 6.20 -5.98
CA ALA A 2 22.05 7.01 -5.21
C ALA A 2 22.34 6.98 -3.68
N VAL A 3 22.66 5.80 -3.12
CA VAL A 3 22.96 5.65 -1.68
C VAL A 3 24.12 6.54 -1.24
N ILE A 4 25.21 6.63 -2.02
CA ILE A 4 26.38 7.45 -1.68
C ILE A 4 26.00 8.93 -1.65
N VAL A 5 25.25 9.39 -2.66
CA VAL A 5 24.80 10.79 -2.76
C VAL A 5 23.86 11.15 -1.62
N LEU A 6 22.88 10.32 -1.35
CA LEU A 6 21.91 10.52 -0.27
C LEU A 6 22.57 10.48 1.12
N THR A 7 23.52 9.58 1.33
CA THR A 7 24.28 9.52 2.59
C THR A 7 25.08 10.81 2.82
N ARG A 8 25.72 11.35 1.77
CA ARG A 8 26.44 12.62 1.87
C ARG A 8 25.49 13.80 2.12
N ALA A 9 24.37 13.84 1.44
CA ALA A 9 23.34 14.88 1.66
C ALA A 9 22.81 14.87 3.11
N LEU A 10 22.56 13.67 3.65
CA LEU A 10 22.13 13.50 5.04
C LEU A 10 23.20 13.89 6.07
N GLN A 11 24.49 13.86 5.73
CA GLN A 11 25.54 14.40 6.62
C GLN A 11 25.40 15.90 6.81
N GLN A 12 24.90 16.63 5.79
CA GLN A 12 24.67 18.08 5.85
C GLN A 12 23.32 18.42 6.48
N ASP A 13 22.28 17.61 6.22
CA ASP A 13 20.94 17.80 6.77
C ASP A 13 20.40 16.47 7.34
N LYS A 14 20.84 16.14 8.55
CA LYS A 14 20.55 14.86 9.22
C LYS A 14 19.06 14.64 9.52
N LYS A 15 18.27 15.71 9.59
CA LYS A 15 16.84 15.63 9.95
C LYS A 15 15.91 15.68 8.75
N ASN A 16 16.44 15.75 7.53
CA ASN A 16 15.64 15.83 6.31
C ASN A 16 14.84 14.56 6.09
N LEU A 17 13.53 14.63 6.23
CA LEU A 17 12.63 13.50 6.12
C LEU A 17 12.66 12.89 4.71
N GLU A 18 12.64 13.72 3.66
CA GLU A 18 12.65 13.26 2.27
C GLU A 18 13.93 12.50 1.95
N LEU A 19 15.09 13.03 2.33
CA LEU A 19 16.38 12.35 2.12
C LEU A 19 16.44 11.01 2.86
N GLN A 20 15.85 10.92 4.06
CA GLN A 20 15.79 9.66 4.80
C GLN A 20 14.86 8.65 4.12
N LYS A 21 13.68 9.07 3.64
CA LYS A 21 12.77 8.22 2.86
C LYS A 21 13.45 7.70 1.59
N ASP A 22 14.10 8.58 0.84
CA ASP A 22 14.81 8.22 -0.40
C ASP A 22 15.95 7.23 -0.14
N LEU A 23 16.68 7.39 0.97
CA LEU A 23 17.74 6.47 1.35
C LEU A 23 17.19 5.09 1.70
N VAL A 24 16.11 5.01 2.47
CA VAL A 24 15.42 3.75 2.79
C VAL A 24 14.91 3.08 1.51
N MET A 25 14.26 3.82 0.62
CA MET A 25 13.81 3.31 -0.67
C MET A 25 14.98 2.80 -1.51
N SER A 26 16.13 3.50 -1.51
CA SER A 26 17.32 3.08 -2.25
C SER A 26 17.91 1.77 -1.72
N TYR A 27 17.91 1.55 -0.40
CA TYR A 27 18.30 0.27 0.20
C TYR A 27 17.28 -0.84 -0.13
N TYR A 28 15.99 -0.55 -0.04
CA TYR A 28 14.93 -1.49 -0.40
C TYR A 28 15.05 -1.98 -1.85
N LEU A 29 15.22 -1.05 -2.81
CA LEU A 29 15.39 -1.37 -4.24
C LEU A 29 16.67 -2.17 -4.51
N LYS A 30 17.71 -1.99 -3.69
CA LYS A 30 18.95 -2.80 -3.75
C LYS A 30 18.84 -4.14 -3.04
N ARG A 31 17.68 -4.42 -2.43
CA ARG A 31 17.44 -5.60 -1.60
C ARG A 31 18.35 -5.69 -0.35
N ASP A 32 18.92 -4.56 0.09
CA ASP A 32 19.61 -4.45 1.38
C ASP A 32 18.57 -4.17 2.47
N TYR A 33 17.76 -5.19 2.77
CA TYR A 33 16.62 -5.05 3.68
C TYR A 33 17.07 -4.80 5.12
N THR A 34 18.27 -5.21 5.51
CA THR A 34 18.84 -4.91 6.84
C THR A 34 18.98 -3.40 7.04
N LYS A 35 19.66 -2.72 6.10
CA LYS A 35 19.82 -1.26 6.16
C LYS A 35 18.51 -0.52 5.94
N ALA A 36 17.64 -1.03 5.06
CA ALA A 36 16.31 -0.49 4.88
C ALA A 36 15.51 -0.54 6.19
N LEU A 37 15.58 -1.65 6.94
CA LEU A 37 14.89 -1.83 8.23
C LEU A 37 15.40 -0.86 9.30
N GLU A 38 16.73 -0.65 9.39
CA GLU A 38 17.31 0.35 10.30
C GLU A 38 16.75 1.76 10.01
N GLY A 39 16.73 2.14 8.72
CA GLY A 39 16.18 3.41 8.28
C GLY A 39 14.67 3.53 8.56
N VAL A 40 13.89 2.47 8.32
CA VAL A 40 12.45 2.43 8.61
C VAL A 40 12.18 2.63 10.11
N LYS A 41 12.90 1.96 11.00
CA LYS A 41 12.73 2.15 12.45
C LYS A 41 12.92 3.62 12.83
N SER A 42 13.98 4.24 12.30
CA SER A 42 14.23 5.66 12.53
C SER A 42 13.11 6.56 11.98
N LEU A 43 12.57 6.27 10.78
CA LEU A 43 11.45 7.02 10.20
C LEU A 43 10.17 6.91 11.01
N LEU A 44 9.82 5.69 11.46
CA LEU A 44 8.58 5.41 12.19
C LEU A 44 8.54 6.00 13.60
N ASP A 45 9.70 6.35 14.17
CA ASP A 45 9.81 6.98 15.49
C ASP A 45 9.81 8.50 15.43
N ARG A 46 9.75 9.09 14.23
CA ARG A 46 9.69 10.55 14.06
C ARG A 46 8.28 11.10 14.28
N ASP A 47 8.20 12.26 14.92
CA ASP A 47 6.92 12.96 15.10
C ASP A 47 6.35 13.46 13.77
N ASP A 48 7.21 13.84 12.81
CA ASP A 48 6.87 14.31 11.47
C ASP A 48 6.73 13.19 10.43
N ALA A 49 6.77 11.92 10.86
CA ALA A 49 6.54 10.78 9.95
C ALA A 49 5.19 10.92 9.23
N ASP A 50 5.23 10.85 7.90
CA ASP A 50 4.06 10.90 7.01
C ASP A 50 3.55 9.48 6.63
N VAL A 51 2.50 9.43 5.81
CA VAL A 51 1.94 8.16 5.31
C VAL A 51 2.99 7.31 4.59
N ILE A 52 3.89 7.95 3.83
CA ILE A 52 4.92 7.24 3.05
C ILE A 52 5.90 6.50 3.97
N CYS A 53 6.21 7.04 5.15
CA CYS A 53 7.05 6.34 6.12
C CYS A 53 6.44 4.99 6.55
N PHE A 54 5.12 4.94 6.75
CA PHE A 54 4.41 3.70 7.10
C PHE A 54 4.30 2.75 5.92
N GLN A 55 4.13 3.26 4.70
CA GLN A 55 4.15 2.44 3.48
C GLN A 55 5.54 1.81 3.27
N LEU A 56 6.61 2.58 3.41
CA LEU A 56 8.00 2.06 3.35
C LEU A 56 8.24 1.00 4.42
N GLY A 57 7.77 1.25 5.65
CA GLY A 57 7.84 0.27 6.74
C GLY A 57 7.13 -1.03 6.39
N GLY A 58 5.91 -0.94 5.89
CA GLY A 58 5.14 -2.09 5.42
C GLY A 58 5.86 -2.86 4.32
N ASN A 59 6.42 -2.16 3.33
CA ASN A 59 7.13 -2.79 2.21
C ASN A 59 8.39 -3.53 2.67
N VAL A 60 9.16 -2.95 3.59
CA VAL A 60 10.37 -3.59 4.11
C VAL A 60 10.01 -4.83 4.93
N TYR A 61 9.02 -4.76 5.82
CA TYR A 61 8.58 -5.93 6.59
C TYR A 61 7.93 -7.01 5.72
N LYS A 62 7.20 -6.65 4.66
CA LYS A 62 6.72 -7.63 3.66
C LYS A 62 7.87 -8.34 2.97
N ALA A 63 8.93 -7.61 2.58
CA ALA A 63 10.11 -8.20 1.93
C ALA A 63 10.91 -9.12 2.86
N LEU A 64 10.82 -8.90 4.18
CA LEU A 64 11.41 -9.76 5.21
C LEU A 64 10.48 -10.91 5.64
N GLU A 65 9.29 -11.01 5.05
CA GLU A 65 8.25 -12.00 5.40
C GLU A 65 7.77 -11.90 6.87
N GLU A 66 7.92 -10.72 7.48
CA GLU A 66 7.53 -10.43 8.86
C GLU A 66 6.11 -9.84 8.95
N ALA A 67 5.10 -10.66 8.63
CA ALA A 67 3.71 -10.23 8.54
C ALA A 67 3.17 -9.56 9.82
N LYS A 68 3.56 -10.06 11.01
CA LYS A 68 3.12 -9.49 12.31
C LYS A 68 3.67 -8.08 12.54
N GLU A 69 4.93 -7.84 12.20
CA GLU A 69 5.53 -6.50 12.33
C GLU A 69 4.96 -5.54 11.28
N CYS A 70 4.73 -6.03 10.04
CA CYS A 70 4.05 -5.29 9.00
C CYS A 70 2.66 -4.82 9.47
N GLU A 71 1.88 -5.71 10.08
CA GLU A 71 0.55 -5.39 10.61
C GLU A 71 0.62 -4.29 11.70
N LYS A 72 1.60 -4.37 12.61
CA LYS A 72 1.81 -3.34 13.65
C LYS A 72 2.10 -1.98 13.03
N VAL A 73 2.92 -1.95 11.97
CA VAL A 73 3.23 -0.70 11.24
C VAL A 73 1.97 -0.09 10.65
N TYR A 74 1.12 -0.87 9.96
CA TYR A 74 -0.11 -0.35 9.40
C TYR A 74 -1.10 0.11 10.47
N LYS A 75 -1.24 -0.63 11.58
CA LYS A 75 -2.08 -0.21 12.72
C LYS A 75 -1.57 1.10 13.34
N LYS A 76 -0.24 1.26 13.53
CA LYS A 76 0.37 2.51 14.01
C LYS A 76 0.10 3.65 13.03
N GLY A 77 0.25 3.40 11.73
CA GLY A 77 -0.03 4.36 10.66
C GLY A 77 -1.49 4.81 10.64
N LEU A 78 -2.43 3.88 10.70
CA LEU A 78 -3.87 4.20 10.72
C LEU A 78 -4.31 4.89 12.02
N LYS A 79 -3.62 4.68 13.14
CA LYS A 79 -3.84 5.46 14.36
C LYS A 79 -3.44 6.93 14.16
N LYS A 80 -2.36 7.19 13.43
CA LYS A 80 -1.88 8.55 13.14
C LYS A 80 -2.65 9.20 11.97
N PHE A 81 -3.00 8.41 10.95
CA PHE A 81 -3.70 8.83 9.72
C PHE A 81 -4.98 8.01 9.52
N PRO A 82 -6.02 8.24 10.31
CA PRO A 82 -7.20 7.37 10.36
C PRO A 82 -8.07 7.36 9.10
N LYS A 83 -7.81 8.27 8.15
CA LYS A 83 -8.51 8.36 6.87
C LYS A 83 -7.63 8.02 5.66
N SER A 84 -6.45 7.43 5.87
CA SER A 84 -5.51 7.17 4.78
C SER A 84 -5.96 6.00 3.91
N GLY A 85 -6.46 6.27 2.71
CA GLY A 85 -6.79 5.26 1.70
C GLY A 85 -5.62 4.33 1.38
N PRO A 86 -4.38 4.84 1.14
CA PRO A 86 -3.20 4.00 0.92
C PRO A 86 -2.95 2.99 2.03
N LEU A 87 -3.05 3.39 3.31
CA LEU A 87 -2.79 2.48 4.43
C LEU A 87 -3.88 1.41 4.58
N PHE A 88 -5.15 1.76 4.35
CA PHE A 88 -6.23 0.76 4.29
C PHE A 88 -6.00 -0.24 3.16
N SER A 89 -5.59 0.23 1.97
CA SER A 89 -5.28 -0.62 0.83
C SER A 89 -4.21 -1.64 1.15
N GLU A 90 -3.05 -1.17 1.61
CA GLU A 90 -1.89 -2.03 1.87
C GLU A 90 -2.09 -2.97 3.07
N TYR A 91 -2.81 -2.53 4.09
CA TYR A 91 -3.15 -3.41 5.21
C TYR A 91 -4.13 -4.50 4.78
N GLY A 92 -5.13 -4.17 3.96
CA GLY A 92 -6.02 -5.17 3.36
C GLY A 92 -5.27 -6.17 2.49
N GLU A 93 -4.30 -5.70 1.68
CA GLU A 93 -3.44 -6.59 0.88
C GLU A 93 -2.62 -7.57 1.75
N LEU A 94 -2.10 -7.10 2.90
CA LEU A 94 -1.41 -7.97 3.86
C LEU A 94 -2.35 -9.07 4.40
N LEU A 95 -3.57 -8.71 4.82
CA LEU A 95 -4.55 -9.68 5.30
C LEU A 95 -4.94 -10.68 4.22
N TRP A 96 -5.20 -10.20 3.00
CA TRP A 96 -5.50 -11.05 1.86
C TRP A 96 -4.38 -12.05 1.56
N ALA A 97 -3.12 -11.60 1.58
CA ALA A 97 -1.95 -12.45 1.37
C ALA A 97 -1.80 -13.54 2.45
N THR A 98 -2.25 -13.26 3.67
CA THR A 98 -2.27 -14.24 4.79
C THR A 98 -3.57 -15.05 4.85
N LYS A 99 -4.41 -14.98 3.81
CA LYS A 99 -5.71 -15.65 3.70
C LYS A 99 -6.73 -15.21 4.76
N ASP A 100 -6.58 -14.03 5.29
CA ASP A 100 -7.59 -13.38 6.13
C ASP A 100 -8.56 -12.59 5.24
N TYR A 101 -9.75 -13.16 5.04
CA TYR A 101 -10.78 -12.59 4.17
C TYR A 101 -11.48 -11.36 4.77
N SER A 102 -11.18 -10.99 6.02
CA SER A 102 -11.60 -9.70 6.59
C SER A 102 -10.96 -8.49 5.91
N ALA A 103 -9.99 -8.72 5.01
CA ALA A 103 -9.38 -7.71 4.14
C ALA A 103 -10.40 -6.79 3.48
N ILE A 104 -11.56 -7.33 3.07
CA ILE A 104 -12.63 -6.54 2.42
C ILE A 104 -13.13 -5.41 3.32
N ASN A 105 -13.22 -5.62 4.63
CA ASN A 105 -13.67 -4.60 5.57
C ASN A 105 -12.71 -3.40 5.60
N LEU A 106 -11.40 -3.63 5.41
CA LEU A 106 -10.41 -2.57 5.35
C LEU A 106 -10.54 -1.77 4.04
N TRP A 107 -10.71 -2.44 2.91
CA TRP A 107 -10.86 -1.77 1.62
C TRP A 107 -12.15 -0.96 1.55
N GLU A 108 -13.28 -1.50 1.99
CA GLU A 108 -14.55 -0.76 2.04
C GLU A 108 -14.49 0.41 3.02
N LYS A 109 -13.84 0.24 4.16
CA LYS A 109 -13.58 1.36 5.08
C LYS A 109 -12.68 2.42 4.45
N GLY A 110 -11.66 2.01 3.71
CA GLY A 110 -10.79 2.91 2.94
C GLY A 110 -11.58 3.70 1.90
N ILE A 111 -12.49 3.05 1.16
CA ILE A 111 -13.39 3.71 0.21
C ILE A 111 -14.28 4.75 0.91
N GLN A 112 -14.85 4.39 2.07
CA GLN A 112 -15.71 5.29 2.84
C GLN A 112 -14.99 6.53 3.33
N LEU A 113 -13.73 6.39 3.79
CA LEU A 113 -12.97 7.46 4.45
C LEU A 113 -12.10 8.28 3.49
N ASP A 114 -11.68 7.68 2.38
CA ASP A 114 -10.88 8.29 1.32
C ASP A 114 -11.36 7.81 -0.06
N PRO A 115 -12.54 8.28 -0.52
CA PRO A 115 -13.15 7.83 -1.78
C PRO A 115 -12.33 8.23 -3.01
N GLY A 116 -11.37 9.13 -2.89
CA GLY A 116 -10.47 9.53 -3.97
C GLY A 116 -9.32 8.56 -4.23
N TYR A 117 -9.07 7.61 -3.34
CA TYR A 117 -7.99 6.64 -3.52
C TYR A 117 -8.45 5.38 -4.25
N SER A 118 -8.03 5.23 -5.50
CA SER A 118 -8.47 4.18 -6.42
C SER A 118 -8.09 2.75 -5.99
N GLY A 119 -6.99 2.57 -5.26
CA GLY A 119 -6.47 1.26 -4.88
C GLY A 119 -7.45 0.40 -4.09
N ASN A 120 -8.27 1.01 -3.21
CA ASN A 120 -9.28 0.28 -2.45
C ASN A 120 -10.40 -0.27 -3.33
N TYR A 121 -10.83 0.48 -4.35
CA TYR A 121 -11.83 0.00 -5.32
C TYR A 121 -11.30 -1.16 -6.15
N TYR A 122 -10.03 -1.06 -6.59
CA TYR A 122 -9.37 -2.16 -7.29
C TYR A 122 -9.37 -3.45 -6.47
N ASN A 123 -8.90 -3.36 -5.23
CA ASN A 123 -8.77 -4.50 -4.33
C ASN A 123 -10.14 -5.11 -3.99
N ALA A 124 -11.15 -4.28 -3.72
CA ALA A 124 -12.52 -4.72 -3.47
C ALA A 124 -13.13 -5.42 -4.70
N ALA A 125 -12.93 -4.87 -5.90
CA ALA A 125 -13.40 -5.49 -7.14
C ALA A 125 -12.78 -6.87 -7.37
N VAL A 126 -11.47 -7.00 -7.15
CA VAL A 126 -10.75 -8.28 -7.26
C VAL A 126 -11.25 -9.28 -6.21
N TYR A 127 -11.42 -8.84 -4.96
CA TYR A 127 -11.97 -9.68 -3.90
C TYR A 127 -13.32 -10.29 -4.29
N TYR A 128 -14.28 -9.45 -4.67
CA TYR A 128 -15.62 -9.90 -5.04
C TYR A 128 -15.65 -10.75 -6.31
N PHE A 129 -14.72 -10.55 -7.23
CA PHE A 129 -14.56 -11.43 -8.38
C PHE A 129 -14.23 -12.87 -7.97
N TYR A 130 -13.29 -13.04 -7.02
CA TYR A 130 -12.88 -14.35 -6.53
C TYR A 130 -13.87 -14.98 -5.54
N THR A 131 -14.61 -14.19 -4.78
CA THR A 131 -15.64 -14.68 -3.85
C THR A 131 -17.00 -14.89 -4.51
N LYS A 132 -17.08 -14.71 -5.84
CA LYS A 132 -18.27 -14.95 -6.69
C LYS A 132 -19.43 -13.98 -6.48
N ASP A 133 -19.24 -12.89 -5.78
CA ASP A 133 -20.21 -11.78 -5.75
C ASP A 133 -19.92 -10.83 -6.92
N LYS A 134 -20.38 -11.24 -8.10
CA LYS A 134 -20.05 -10.53 -9.34
C LYS A 134 -20.66 -9.14 -9.43
N VAL A 135 -21.77 -8.90 -8.74
CA VAL A 135 -22.40 -7.58 -8.74
C VAL A 135 -21.47 -6.54 -8.12
N TRP A 136 -20.95 -6.82 -6.93
CA TRP A 136 -20.01 -5.90 -6.27
C TRP A 136 -18.67 -5.81 -7.00
N SER A 137 -18.19 -6.91 -7.60
CA SER A 137 -17.01 -6.87 -8.46
C SER A 137 -17.18 -5.90 -9.63
N LEU A 138 -18.36 -5.91 -10.30
CA LEU A 138 -18.65 -5.00 -11.40
C LEU A 138 -18.76 -3.56 -10.90
N VAL A 139 -19.47 -3.30 -9.80
CA VAL A 139 -19.65 -1.94 -9.24
C VAL A 139 -18.31 -1.30 -8.91
N TYR A 140 -17.47 -1.96 -8.10
CA TYR A 140 -16.17 -1.41 -7.73
C TYR A 140 -15.19 -1.35 -8.91
N GLY A 141 -15.24 -2.33 -9.81
CA GLY A 141 -14.39 -2.35 -10.99
C GLY A 141 -14.70 -1.23 -11.98
N GLU A 142 -15.96 -0.92 -12.22
CA GLU A 142 -16.41 0.20 -13.06
C GLU A 142 -15.94 1.55 -12.46
N ILE A 143 -16.12 1.73 -11.15
CA ILE A 143 -15.64 2.94 -10.47
C ILE A 143 -14.12 3.06 -10.64
N PHE A 144 -13.37 1.98 -10.38
CA PHE A 144 -11.91 1.97 -10.53
C PHE A 144 -11.47 2.34 -11.95
N VAL A 145 -12.09 1.75 -12.99
CA VAL A 145 -11.75 2.03 -14.39
C VAL A 145 -12.01 3.50 -14.74
N ASN A 146 -13.05 4.12 -14.18
CA ASN A 146 -13.29 5.54 -14.36
C ASN A 146 -12.22 6.42 -13.69
N MET A 147 -11.63 5.97 -12.59
CA MET A 147 -10.54 6.67 -11.90
C MET A 147 -9.18 6.45 -12.57
N GLU A 148 -8.92 5.26 -13.10
CA GLU A 148 -7.61 4.86 -13.67
C GLU A 148 -7.74 4.15 -15.04
N SER A 149 -8.40 4.77 -16.00
CA SER A 149 -8.71 4.11 -17.29
C SER A 149 -7.51 3.74 -18.15
N LEU A 150 -6.37 4.44 -18.03
CA LEU A 150 -5.17 4.28 -18.87
C LEU A 150 -4.01 3.57 -18.17
N SER A 151 -4.15 3.21 -16.89
CA SER A 151 -3.11 2.47 -16.16
C SER A 151 -3.08 0.99 -16.58
N GLN A 152 -1.96 0.30 -16.30
CA GLN A 152 -1.90 -1.16 -16.48
C GLN A 152 -2.97 -1.89 -15.66
N ARG A 153 -3.24 -1.41 -14.43
CA ARG A 153 -4.32 -1.94 -13.58
C ARG A 153 -5.69 -1.68 -14.20
N GLY A 154 -5.88 -0.51 -14.84
CA GLY A 154 -7.10 -0.17 -15.58
C GLY A 154 -7.36 -1.15 -16.72
N LEU A 155 -6.34 -1.48 -17.51
CA LEU A 155 -6.46 -2.48 -18.58
C LEU A 155 -6.79 -3.88 -18.03
N ALA A 156 -6.11 -4.30 -16.98
CA ALA A 156 -6.37 -5.59 -16.33
C ALA A 156 -7.82 -5.66 -15.78
N MET A 157 -8.29 -4.58 -15.14
CA MET A 157 -9.65 -4.50 -14.63
C MET A 157 -10.70 -4.56 -15.76
N LYS A 158 -10.49 -3.88 -16.88
CA LYS A 158 -11.38 -3.97 -18.05
C LYS A 158 -11.53 -5.40 -18.55
N GLN A 159 -10.43 -6.16 -18.59
CA GLN A 159 -10.47 -7.58 -18.96
C GLN A 159 -11.24 -8.42 -17.93
N GLN A 160 -11.06 -8.14 -16.65
CA GLN A 160 -11.80 -8.81 -15.57
C GLN A 160 -13.31 -8.52 -15.65
N LEU A 161 -13.69 -7.26 -15.88
CA LEU A 161 -15.10 -6.87 -16.06
C LEU A 161 -15.73 -7.60 -17.24
N LEU A 162 -15.04 -7.68 -18.37
CA LEU A 162 -15.53 -8.44 -19.53
C LEU A 162 -15.78 -9.92 -19.21
N LYS A 163 -14.92 -10.55 -18.40
CA LYS A 163 -15.15 -11.94 -17.93
C LYS A 163 -16.37 -12.01 -17.03
N ALA A 164 -16.47 -11.09 -16.04
CA ALA A 164 -17.60 -11.06 -15.12
C ALA A 164 -18.95 -10.86 -15.83
N TYR A 165 -19.02 -10.06 -16.90
CA TYR A 165 -20.21 -9.89 -17.72
C TYR A 165 -20.59 -11.14 -18.53
N LYS A 166 -19.60 -11.90 -19.01
CA LYS A 166 -19.84 -13.09 -19.83
C LYS A 166 -20.27 -14.32 -19.02
N GLU A 167 -19.98 -14.36 -17.74
CA GLU A 167 -20.27 -15.47 -16.84
C GLU A 167 -21.61 -15.32 -16.08
N LYS A 168 -22.49 -14.42 -16.55
CA LYS A 168 -23.84 -14.22 -16.00
C LYS A 168 -24.80 -15.35 -16.39
#